data_3cdfe372be362c9d3e4b8830183a3508
#
_entry.id   3cdfe372be362c9d3e4b8830183a3508
#
_cell.length_a   1.000
_cell.length_b   1.000
_cell.length_c   1.000
_cell.angle_alpha   90.00
_cell.angle_beta   90.00
_cell.angle_gamma   90.00
#
_symmetry.space_group_name_H-M   'P 1'
#
loop_
_entity.id
_entity.type
_entity.pdbx_description
1 polymer ?
#
loop_
_entity_poly.entity_id
_entity_poly.type
_entity_poly.pdbx_seq_one_letter_code
_entity_poly.pdbx_strand_id
1 'polypeptide(L)'
;PGYKDIKKILTIVQITIFSALLFSALVVSRQMNYMQHMDLGFNQENILYFYWPDNEFRYETLKQELQHHPAILNASNGYPLPCYERAESISIPNQPEKTIKARIILGDADYIDTYQIQLQEGRCLKKYNYPIDLKEFARIRPNHIREAIVNQSLVKALQLEHPLETILNLWDHECP
;
A
#
# COMPACT_ATOMS: atom_id res chain seq x y z
N PRO A 1 60.90 -3.05 10.48
CA PRO A 1 60.21 -3.03 9.20
C PRO A 1 60.72 -1.83 8.40
N GLY A 2 61.28 -2.11 7.21
CA GLY A 2 61.83 -1.05 6.39
C GLY A 2 60.75 -0.15 5.78
N TYR A 3 61.12 1.10 5.50
CA TYR A 3 60.21 2.09 4.85
C TYR A 3 59.49 1.54 3.59
N LYS A 4 60.12 0.63 2.86
CA LYS A 4 59.54 -0.07 1.71
C LYS A 4 58.38 -1.00 2.07
N ASP A 5 58.43 -1.65 3.23
CA ASP A 5 57.38 -2.58 3.67
C ASP A 5 56.12 -1.84 4.12
N ILE A 6 56.30 -0.69 4.77
CA ILE A 6 55.22 0.21 5.19
C ILE A 6 54.45 0.71 3.96
N LYS A 7 55.17 1.12 2.90
CA LYS A 7 54.53 1.58 1.66
C LYS A 7 53.72 0.47 0.99
N LYS A 8 54.22 -0.76 0.93
CA LYS A 8 53.52 -1.91 0.37
C LYS A 8 52.23 -2.21 1.14
N ILE A 9 52.30 -2.22 2.48
CA ILE A 9 51.13 -2.45 3.33
C ILE A 9 50.10 -1.37 3.09
N LEU A 10 50.49 -0.10 3.06
CA LEU A 10 49.57 1.02 2.82
C LEU A 10 48.87 0.91 1.45
N THR A 11 49.62 0.56 0.40
CA THR A 11 49.06 0.36 -0.94
C THR A 11 48.07 -0.81 -0.97
N ILE A 12 48.37 -1.92 -0.30
CA ILE A 12 47.43 -3.04 -0.22
C ILE A 12 46.13 -2.63 0.48
N VAL A 13 46.23 -1.95 1.61
CA VAL A 13 45.07 -1.45 2.35
C VAL A 13 44.22 -0.50 1.48
N GLN A 14 44.87 0.43 0.77
CA GLN A 14 44.14 1.35 -0.15
C GLN A 14 43.39 0.61 -1.25
N ILE A 15 44.06 -0.37 -1.90
CA ILE A 15 43.41 -1.16 -2.95
C ILE A 15 42.25 -1.98 -2.38
N THR A 16 42.43 -2.56 -1.18
CA THR A 16 41.36 -3.33 -0.53
C THR A 16 40.11 -2.46 -0.24
N ILE A 17 40.35 -1.28 0.37
CA ILE A 17 39.25 -0.34 0.65
C ILE A 17 38.58 0.12 -0.63
N PHE A 18 39.36 0.50 -1.63
CA PHE A 18 38.82 0.95 -2.92
C PHE A 18 37.97 -0.14 -3.58
N SER A 19 38.47 -1.38 -3.62
CA SER A 19 37.73 -2.51 -4.18
C SER A 19 36.43 -2.80 -3.43
N ALA A 20 36.44 -2.71 -2.10
CA ALA A 20 35.24 -2.88 -1.27
C ALA A 20 34.20 -1.78 -1.55
N LEU A 21 34.64 -0.51 -1.64
CA LEU A 21 33.76 0.62 -1.97
C LEU A 21 33.16 0.50 -3.38
N LEU A 22 33.98 0.12 -4.36
CA LEU A 22 33.53 -0.09 -5.72
C LEU A 22 32.47 -1.20 -5.81
N PHE A 23 32.74 -2.34 -5.16
CA PHE A 23 31.79 -3.44 -5.10
C PHE A 23 30.47 -3.02 -4.44
N SER A 24 30.55 -2.32 -3.32
CA SER A 24 29.37 -1.81 -2.62
C SER A 24 28.55 -0.87 -3.51
N ALA A 25 29.21 0.04 -4.23
CA ALA A 25 28.54 0.96 -5.16
C ALA A 25 27.81 0.21 -6.30
N LEU A 26 28.43 -0.84 -6.85
CA LEU A 26 27.83 -1.68 -7.87
C LEU A 26 26.60 -2.44 -7.34
N VAL A 27 26.67 -2.98 -6.14
CA VAL A 27 25.54 -3.68 -5.50
C VAL A 27 24.39 -2.71 -5.28
N VAL A 28 24.64 -1.53 -4.70
CA VAL A 28 23.60 -0.52 -4.45
C VAL A 28 22.96 -0.07 -5.78
N SER A 29 23.77 0.17 -6.81
CA SER A 29 23.26 0.55 -8.13
C SER A 29 22.32 -0.52 -8.72
N ARG A 30 22.69 -1.80 -8.62
CA ARG A 30 21.84 -2.91 -9.06
C ARG A 30 20.55 -3.02 -8.26
N GLN A 31 20.63 -2.86 -6.94
CA GLN A 31 19.46 -2.88 -6.08
C GLN A 31 18.50 -1.74 -6.41
N MET A 32 19.03 -0.52 -6.63
CA MET A 32 18.23 0.64 -7.02
C MET A 32 17.51 0.38 -8.35
N ASN A 33 18.23 -0.11 -9.34
CA ASN A 33 17.65 -0.43 -10.65
C ASN A 33 16.56 -1.52 -10.53
N TYR A 34 16.78 -2.54 -9.72
CA TYR A 34 15.78 -3.57 -9.45
C TYR A 34 14.52 -2.97 -8.81
N MET A 35 14.67 -2.13 -7.79
CA MET A 35 13.55 -1.48 -7.11
C MET A 35 12.74 -0.56 -8.03
N GLN A 36 13.40 0.14 -8.95
CA GLN A 36 12.73 1.03 -9.92
C GLN A 36 11.92 0.30 -10.98
N HIS A 37 12.29 -0.95 -11.30
CA HIS A 37 11.63 -1.74 -12.35
C HIS A 37 10.84 -2.93 -11.79
N MET A 38 10.70 -3.02 -10.47
CA MET A 38 9.92 -4.09 -9.84
C MET A 38 8.44 -3.88 -10.12
N ASP A 39 7.77 -4.94 -10.56
CA ASP A 39 6.30 -4.94 -10.66
C ASP A 39 5.69 -4.85 -9.25
N LEU A 40 5.03 -3.75 -8.98
CA LEU A 40 4.37 -3.48 -7.70
C LEU A 40 2.95 -4.05 -7.63
N GLY A 41 2.45 -4.63 -8.73
CA GLY A 41 1.08 -5.10 -8.84
C GLY A 41 0.04 -3.99 -9.02
N PHE A 42 0.49 -2.77 -9.26
CA PHE A 42 -0.36 -1.63 -9.60
C PHE A 42 0.38 -0.65 -10.51
N ASN A 43 -0.37 0.09 -11.31
CA ASN A 43 0.19 1.13 -12.17
C ASN A 43 0.34 2.44 -11.39
N GLN A 44 1.54 3.00 -11.39
CA GLN A 44 1.85 4.30 -10.79
C GLN A 44 2.16 5.39 -11.84
N GLU A 45 2.20 5.02 -13.12
CA GLU A 45 2.48 5.97 -14.19
C GLU A 45 1.27 6.88 -14.45
N ASN A 46 1.56 8.14 -14.70
CA ASN A 46 0.54 9.15 -15.02
C ASN A 46 -0.53 9.36 -13.93
N ILE A 47 -0.21 9.03 -12.68
CA ILE A 47 -1.09 9.31 -11.55
C ILE A 47 -0.73 10.66 -10.96
N LEU A 48 -1.70 11.56 -10.94
CA LEU A 48 -1.62 12.83 -10.23
C LEU A 48 -2.33 12.71 -8.90
N TYR A 49 -1.60 12.95 -7.83
CA TYR A 49 -2.12 12.99 -6.48
C TYR A 49 -2.09 14.40 -5.92
N PHE A 50 -3.17 14.82 -5.27
CA PHE A 50 -3.24 16.08 -4.53
C PHE A 50 -4.10 15.92 -3.28
N TYR A 51 -3.74 16.66 -2.25
CA TYR A 51 -4.52 16.68 -1.02
C TYR A 51 -5.69 17.65 -1.16
N TRP A 52 -6.89 17.16 -0.90
CA TRP A 52 -8.11 17.99 -0.91
C TRP A 52 -8.49 18.31 0.55
N PRO A 53 -8.26 19.55 1.03
CA PRO A 53 -8.62 19.94 2.37
C PRO A 53 -10.08 20.37 2.37
N ASP A 54 -10.95 19.56 2.85
CA ASP A 54 -12.33 19.95 3.17
C ASP A 54 -13.46 19.83 2.17
N ASN A 55 -14.55 19.40 2.75
CA ASN A 55 -15.93 19.34 2.29
C ASN A 55 -16.27 18.24 1.29
N GLU A 56 -16.64 17.14 1.89
CA GLU A 56 -17.25 15.95 1.31
C GLU A 56 -18.31 16.25 0.24
N PHE A 57 -19.03 17.33 0.38
CA PHE A 57 -20.08 17.75 -0.54
C PHE A 57 -19.63 18.10 -1.96
N ARG A 58 -18.33 18.32 -2.18
CA ARG A 58 -17.81 18.73 -3.49
C ARG A 58 -16.99 17.66 -4.19
N TYR A 59 -16.71 16.55 -3.53
CA TYR A 59 -15.87 15.50 -4.12
C TYR A 59 -16.52 14.91 -5.37
N GLU A 60 -17.77 14.49 -5.29
CA GLU A 60 -18.47 13.90 -6.45
C GLU A 60 -18.59 14.89 -7.62
N THR A 61 -18.83 16.16 -7.33
CA THR A 61 -18.86 17.21 -8.36
C THR A 61 -17.48 17.38 -9.00
N LEU A 62 -16.42 17.47 -8.18
CA LEU A 62 -15.06 17.56 -8.70
C LEU A 62 -14.69 16.33 -9.53
N LYS A 63 -15.02 15.15 -9.07
CA LYS A 63 -14.76 13.90 -9.79
C LYS A 63 -15.45 13.87 -11.15
N GLN A 64 -16.72 14.30 -11.21
CA GLN A 64 -17.45 14.41 -12.46
C GLN A 64 -16.80 15.41 -13.42
N GLU A 65 -16.44 16.60 -12.93
CA GLU A 65 -15.75 17.61 -13.75
C GLU A 65 -14.40 17.11 -14.27
N LEU A 66 -13.62 16.43 -13.42
CA LEU A 66 -12.36 15.83 -13.85
C LEU A 66 -12.55 14.76 -14.93
N GLN A 67 -13.57 13.92 -14.79
CA GLN A 67 -13.87 12.86 -15.76
C GLN A 67 -14.40 13.40 -17.10
N HIS A 68 -14.91 14.64 -17.16
CA HIS A 68 -15.25 15.29 -18.43
C HIS A 68 -14.02 15.70 -19.24
N HIS A 69 -12.83 15.77 -18.63
CA HIS A 69 -11.64 16.18 -19.34
C HIS A 69 -11.03 14.99 -20.12
N PRO A 70 -10.83 15.09 -21.43
CA PRO A 70 -10.44 13.95 -22.26
C PRO A 70 -9.06 13.33 -21.94
N ALA A 71 -8.21 14.06 -21.23
CA ALA A 71 -6.92 13.55 -20.77
C ALA A 71 -6.97 12.81 -19.43
N ILE A 72 -8.11 12.79 -18.75
CA ILE A 72 -8.29 12.13 -17.46
C ILE A 72 -9.08 10.84 -17.69
N LEU A 73 -8.42 9.71 -17.52
CA LEU A 73 -9.03 8.40 -17.74
C LEU A 73 -9.91 7.99 -16.56
N ASN A 74 -9.47 8.27 -15.35
CA ASN A 74 -10.21 7.96 -14.13
C ASN A 74 -9.85 8.92 -12.99
N ALA A 75 -10.73 9.01 -12.00
CA ALA A 75 -10.51 9.78 -10.78
C ALA A 75 -11.07 9.01 -9.59
N SER A 76 -10.29 8.91 -8.53
CA SER A 76 -10.67 8.21 -7.31
C SER A 76 -10.27 8.99 -6.06
N ASN A 77 -10.98 8.75 -4.97
CA ASN A 77 -10.61 9.23 -3.65
C ASN A 77 -10.01 8.09 -2.84
N GLY A 78 -8.91 8.36 -2.16
CA GLY A 78 -8.26 7.38 -1.32
C GLY A 78 -6.84 7.78 -0.96
N TYR A 79 -6.17 6.91 -0.23
CA TYR A 79 -4.76 7.12 0.07
C TYR A 79 -3.90 6.76 -1.13
N PRO A 80 -2.87 7.57 -1.45
CA PRO A 80 -2.00 7.30 -2.59
C PRO A 80 -1.15 6.05 -2.36
N LEU A 81 -0.91 5.27 -3.42
CA LEU A 81 0.02 4.14 -3.39
C LEU A 81 1.42 4.59 -3.85
N PRO A 82 2.49 4.10 -3.21
CA PRO A 82 2.50 3.33 -1.97
C PRO A 82 2.24 4.22 -0.75
N CYS A 83 1.39 3.79 0.16
CA CYS A 83 1.11 4.55 1.37
C CYS A 83 1.62 3.85 2.63
N TYR A 84 1.97 4.64 3.63
CA TYR A 84 2.38 4.16 4.95
C TYR A 84 1.20 4.24 5.91
N GLU A 85 0.23 3.40 5.64
CA GLU A 85 -0.94 3.33 6.48
C GLU A 85 -0.67 2.62 7.80
N ARG A 86 -1.53 2.96 8.75
CA ARG A 86 -1.52 2.36 10.07
C ARG A 86 -1.86 0.88 9.97
N ALA A 87 -1.07 0.05 10.63
CA ALA A 87 -1.40 -1.35 10.76
C ALA A 87 -2.51 -1.52 11.79
N GLU A 88 -3.60 -2.14 11.39
CA GLU A 88 -4.74 -2.43 12.24
C GLU A 88 -4.85 -3.94 12.50
N SER A 89 -5.47 -4.29 13.61
CA SER A 89 -5.73 -5.69 13.94
C SER A 89 -6.94 -6.18 13.15
N ILE A 90 -6.77 -7.31 12.48
CA ILE A 90 -7.83 -7.97 11.73
C ILE A 90 -8.00 -9.37 12.33
N SER A 91 -9.23 -9.72 12.65
CA SER A 91 -9.59 -11.05 13.17
C SER A 91 -10.78 -11.64 12.42
N ILE A 92 -10.97 -12.94 12.60
CA ILE A 92 -12.17 -13.64 12.13
C ILE A 92 -13.17 -13.66 13.31
N PRO A 93 -14.45 -13.36 13.08
CA PRO A 93 -15.48 -13.53 14.09
C PRO A 93 -15.42 -14.93 14.72
N ASN A 94 -15.48 -15.00 16.04
CA ASN A 94 -15.41 -16.25 16.83
C ASN A 94 -14.04 -16.97 16.81
N GLN A 95 -12.99 -16.37 16.27
CA GLN A 95 -11.61 -16.90 16.29
C GLN A 95 -10.61 -15.78 16.66
N PRO A 96 -10.71 -15.18 17.85
CA PRO A 96 -9.87 -14.06 18.27
C PRO A 96 -8.38 -14.42 18.31
N GLU A 97 -8.06 -15.70 18.47
CA GLU A 97 -6.67 -16.20 18.42
C GLU A 97 -6.03 -16.03 17.05
N LYS A 98 -6.83 -15.92 15.99
CA LYS A 98 -6.37 -15.65 14.64
C LYS A 98 -6.37 -14.16 14.30
N THR A 99 -5.81 -13.36 15.19
CA THR A 99 -5.66 -11.92 14.96
C THR A 99 -4.31 -11.63 14.31
N ILE A 100 -4.32 -10.90 13.21
CA ILE A 100 -3.11 -10.44 12.53
C ILE A 100 -3.14 -8.92 12.34
N LYS A 101 -1.95 -8.32 12.26
CA LYS A 101 -1.81 -6.91 11.88
C LYS A 101 -1.68 -6.79 10.38
N ALA A 102 -2.59 -6.06 9.76
CA ALA A 102 -2.55 -5.76 8.35
C ALA A 102 -2.68 -4.26 8.10
N ARG A 103 -2.13 -3.81 6.98
CA ARG A 103 -2.29 -2.43 6.54
C ARG A 103 -3.62 -2.27 5.84
N ILE A 104 -4.36 -1.24 6.20
CA ILE A 104 -5.64 -0.90 5.59
C ILE A 104 -5.44 0.34 4.74
N ILE A 105 -5.88 0.24 3.50
CA ILE A 105 -5.91 1.34 2.55
C ILE A 105 -7.38 1.67 2.31
N LEU A 106 -7.75 2.92 2.54
CA LEU A 106 -9.08 3.40 2.23
C LEU A 106 -9.10 3.97 0.82
N GLY A 107 -10.09 3.55 0.05
CA GLY A 107 -10.31 4.03 -1.30
C GLY A 107 -11.78 3.91 -1.68
N ASP A 108 -12.23 4.70 -2.64
CA ASP A 108 -13.56 4.58 -3.23
C ASP A 108 -13.65 3.38 -4.20
N ALA A 109 -14.82 3.18 -4.80
CA ALA A 109 -15.05 2.07 -5.72
C ALA A 109 -14.17 2.12 -6.98
N ASP A 110 -13.77 3.32 -7.42
CA ASP A 110 -12.97 3.51 -8.63
C ASP A 110 -11.45 3.44 -8.34
N TYR A 111 -11.07 3.24 -7.08
CA TYR A 111 -9.67 3.19 -6.65
C TYR A 111 -8.88 2.05 -7.32
N ILE A 112 -9.47 0.86 -7.36
CA ILE A 112 -8.85 -0.32 -7.97
C ILE A 112 -8.60 -0.10 -9.47
N ASP A 113 -9.59 0.46 -10.17
CA ASP A 113 -9.50 0.77 -11.60
C ASP A 113 -8.50 1.90 -11.87
N THR A 114 -8.44 2.91 -10.98
CA THR A 114 -7.49 4.02 -11.10
C THR A 114 -6.04 3.54 -11.05
N TYR A 115 -5.73 2.61 -10.14
CA TYR A 115 -4.40 2.02 -10.01
C TYR A 115 -4.21 0.76 -10.85
N GLN A 116 -5.21 0.36 -11.64
CA GLN A 116 -5.19 -0.83 -12.49
C GLN A 116 -4.81 -2.10 -11.73
N ILE A 117 -5.28 -2.22 -10.49
CA ILE A 117 -5.02 -3.39 -9.66
C ILE A 117 -5.85 -4.57 -10.17
N GLN A 118 -5.20 -5.69 -10.44
CA GLN A 118 -5.87 -6.88 -10.94
C GLN A 118 -6.50 -7.67 -9.79
N LEU A 119 -7.81 -7.89 -9.89
CA LEU A 119 -8.52 -8.80 -8.99
C LEU A 119 -8.34 -10.24 -9.48
N GLN A 120 -7.99 -11.14 -8.57
CA GLN A 120 -7.90 -12.58 -8.87
C GLN A 120 -9.28 -13.23 -8.83
N GLU A 121 -10.08 -12.86 -7.84
CA GLU A 121 -11.41 -13.40 -7.60
C GLU A 121 -12.33 -12.33 -7.03
N GLY A 122 -13.63 -12.53 -7.18
CA GLY A 122 -14.62 -11.60 -6.65
C GLY A 122 -14.97 -10.47 -7.61
N ARG A 123 -15.27 -9.31 -7.07
CA ARG A 123 -15.68 -8.11 -7.83
C ARG A 123 -15.12 -6.83 -7.20
N CYS A 124 -15.11 -5.76 -7.95
CA CYS A 124 -14.82 -4.43 -7.42
C CYS A 124 -15.88 -4.00 -6.38
N LEU A 125 -15.50 -3.06 -5.52
CA LEU A 125 -16.37 -2.51 -4.49
C LEU A 125 -17.56 -1.81 -5.13
N LYS A 126 -18.71 -1.86 -4.47
CA LYS A 126 -19.89 -1.09 -4.90
C LYS A 126 -19.67 0.40 -4.64
N LYS A 127 -20.21 1.22 -5.52
CA LYS A 127 -20.29 2.66 -5.27
C LYS A 127 -21.26 2.92 -4.12
N TYR A 128 -20.76 3.43 -3.03
CA TYR A 128 -21.56 3.90 -1.91
C TYR A 128 -21.49 5.42 -1.89
N ASN A 129 -22.65 6.07 -1.72
CA ASN A 129 -22.74 7.54 -1.59
C ASN A 129 -22.34 8.01 -0.18
N TYR A 130 -21.32 7.40 0.41
CA TYR A 130 -20.81 7.81 1.70
C TYR A 130 -19.47 8.50 1.56
N PRO A 131 -19.28 9.63 2.25
CA PRO A 131 -17.99 10.27 2.30
C PRO A 131 -16.96 9.34 2.94
N ILE A 132 -15.77 9.27 2.34
CA ILE A 132 -14.63 8.53 2.89
C ILE A 132 -13.91 9.44 3.87
N ASP A 133 -14.51 9.72 5.02
CA ASP A 133 -13.81 10.35 6.14
C ASP A 133 -13.34 9.26 7.11
N LEU A 134 -12.03 9.24 7.38
CA LEU A 134 -11.42 8.37 8.37
C LEU A 134 -12.02 8.54 9.76
N LYS A 135 -12.40 9.78 10.14
CA LYS A 135 -13.01 10.07 11.43
C LYS A 135 -14.44 9.52 11.51
N GLU A 136 -15.14 9.56 10.40
CA GLU A 136 -16.49 9.02 10.30
C GLU A 136 -16.45 7.50 10.10
N PHE A 137 -15.45 6.99 9.39
CA PHE A 137 -15.18 5.56 9.29
C PHE A 137 -14.97 4.92 10.66
N ALA A 138 -14.27 5.58 11.57
CA ALA A 138 -14.07 5.12 12.94
C ALA A 138 -15.32 5.27 13.82
N ARG A 139 -16.24 6.20 13.49
CA ARG A 139 -17.50 6.45 14.23
C ARG A 139 -18.66 5.58 13.77
N ILE A 140 -18.61 5.03 12.57
CA ILE A 140 -19.66 4.19 12.04
C ILE A 140 -19.69 2.89 12.83
N ARG A 141 -20.85 2.66 13.43
CA ARG A 141 -21.14 1.59 14.39
C ARG A 141 -20.59 0.23 13.99
N PRO A 142 -20.16 -0.60 14.94
CA PRO A 142 -19.50 -1.90 14.69
C PRO A 142 -20.33 -2.93 13.90
N ASN A 143 -21.60 -2.66 13.60
CA ASN A 143 -22.51 -3.58 12.92
C ASN A 143 -22.72 -3.30 11.42
N HIS A 144 -21.95 -2.41 10.79
CA HIS A 144 -22.06 -2.22 9.33
C HIS A 144 -21.11 -3.16 8.60
N ILE A 145 -21.70 -4.15 7.92
CA ILE A 145 -20.97 -5.00 6.99
C ILE A 145 -20.55 -4.14 5.79
N ARG A 146 -19.26 -4.06 5.56
CA ARG A 146 -18.67 -3.38 4.42
C ARG A 146 -17.92 -4.36 3.55
N GLU A 147 -17.76 -4.00 2.30
CA GLU A 147 -16.96 -4.77 1.38
C GLU A 147 -15.50 -4.38 1.53
N ALA A 148 -14.62 -5.37 1.47
CA ALA A 148 -13.19 -5.17 1.49
C ALA A 148 -12.53 -6.02 0.40
N ILE A 149 -11.47 -5.49 -0.20
CA ILE A 149 -10.59 -6.24 -1.07
C ILE A 149 -9.36 -6.61 -0.25
N VAL A 150 -9.02 -7.87 -0.25
CA VAL A 150 -7.89 -8.41 0.52
C VAL A 150 -6.84 -9.00 -0.40
N ASN A 151 -5.58 -8.88 -0.05
CA ASN A 151 -4.53 -9.50 -0.83
C ASN A 151 -4.36 -10.99 -0.48
N GLN A 152 -3.74 -11.72 -1.39
CA GLN A 152 -3.51 -13.16 -1.23
C GLN A 152 -2.70 -13.51 0.05
N SER A 153 -1.82 -12.61 0.49
CA SER A 153 -1.04 -12.82 1.70
C SER A 153 -1.91 -12.84 2.96
N LEU A 154 -2.94 -11.99 3.02
CA LEU A 154 -3.91 -11.96 4.11
C LEU A 154 -4.75 -13.25 4.11
N VAL A 155 -5.24 -13.67 2.96
CA VAL A 155 -5.99 -14.92 2.80
C VAL A 155 -5.19 -16.12 3.32
N LYS A 156 -3.92 -16.21 2.96
CA LYS A 156 -3.02 -17.28 3.42
C LYS A 156 -2.72 -17.19 4.92
N ALA A 157 -2.47 -15.98 5.44
CA ALA A 157 -2.14 -15.78 6.84
C ALA A 157 -3.30 -16.12 7.78
N LEU A 158 -4.51 -15.79 7.39
CA LEU A 158 -5.74 -16.15 8.13
C LEU A 158 -6.26 -17.55 7.78
N GLN A 159 -5.66 -18.25 6.82
CA GLN A 159 -6.09 -19.58 6.35
C GLN A 159 -7.57 -19.60 5.96
N LEU A 160 -8.01 -18.60 5.17
CA LEU A 160 -9.40 -18.50 4.74
C LEU A 160 -9.70 -19.53 3.66
N GLU A 161 -10.64 -20.44 3.93
CA GLU A 161 -11.10 -21.45 2.96
C GLU A 161 -12.06 -20.84 1.92
N HIS A 162 -12.92 -19.92 2.36
CA HIS A 162 -13.90 -19.23 1.52
C HIS A 162 -13.76 -17.70 1.65
N PRO A 163 -12.73 -17.08 1.03
CA PRO A 163 -12.42 -15.67 1.23
C PRO A 163 -13.55 -14.71 0.86
N LEU A 164 -14.34 -15.04 -0.17
CA LEU A 164 -15.42 -14.20 -0.67
C LEU A 164 -16.65 -14.16 0.24
N GLU A 165 -16.79 -15.14 1.13
CA GLU A 165 -17.93 -15.27 2.05
C GLU A 165 -17.53 -14.96 3.50
N THR A 166 -16.24 -14.77 3.76
CA THR A 166 -15.73 -14.57 5.12
C THR A 166 -15.94 -13.14 5.57
N ILE A 167 -16.48 -12.99 6.77
CA ILE A 167 -16.56 -11.70 7.45
C ILE A 167 -15.28 -11.51 8.27
N LEU A 168 -14.68 -10.32 8.18
CA LEU A 168 -13.50 -9.94 8.94
C LEU A 168 -13.88 -8.83 9.91
N ASN A 169 -13.43 -8.95 11.16
CA ASN A 169 -13.50 -7.88 12.15
C ASN A 169 -12.30 -6.96 11.97
N LEU A 170 -12.59 -5.69 11.77
CA LEU A 170 -11.64 -4.59 11.80
C LEU A 170 -11.81 -3.91 13.15
N TRP A 171 -10.70 -3.76 13.89
CA TRP A 171 -10.68 -3.18 15.22
C TRP A 171 -11.41 -4.01 16.29
N ASP A 172 -10.68 -4.92 16.87
CA ASP A 172 -11.03 -5.50 18.16
C ASP A 172 -10.79 -4.43 19.25
N HIS A 173 -11.65 -3.43 19.30
CA HIS A 173 -11.68 -2.49 20.40
C HIS A 173 -12.48 -3.12 21.54
N GLU A 174 -11.84 -3.90 22.35
CA GLU A 174 -12.10 -3.84 23.78
C GLU A 174 -11.59 -2.46 24.25
N CYS A 175 -12.48 -1.48 24.23
CA CYS A 175 -12.27 -0.28 25.02
C CYS A 175 -12.34 -0.69 26.47
N PRO A 176 -11.33 -0.35 27.30
CA PRO A 176 -11.41 -0.51 28.76
C PRO A 176 -12.47 0.36 29.38
#